data_0f0115b76326750f99c610626e4e1595
#
_entry.id   0f0115b76326750f99c610626e4e1595
#
_cell.length_a   1.000
_cell.length_b   1.000
_cell.length_c   1.000
_cell.angle_alpha   90.00
_cell.angle_beta   90.00
_cell.angle_gamma   90.00
#
_symmetry.space_group_name_H-M   'P 1'
#
loop_
_entity.id
_entity.type
_entity.pdbx_description
1 polymer ?
#
loop_
_entity_poly.entity_id
_entity_poly.type
_entity_poly.pdbx_seq_one_letter_code
_entity_poly.pdbx_strand_id
1 'polypeptide(L)'
;GQGKTIAVLDAGFYYVDKLPAFDSLRANNQILGTKDFEDNDKDVYRDHSHGAHVLSIMAANIPNVLYGSAPKADYWLLRTEVSSSEYLIEEYNWIAGAEFADSVGADIINSSLGYSTFNDNSQSHSYEDMNGSTAPVTRGASIAASKGILVVVSAGNEGNDNWHYITAPADADSILSIGAVNYQGNYSAYSSTGPTADGRIKPDVAAQGSGTAFQYSDSSIVGGSGTSLSAPIITGLSACLWQKETHKNNLEIASLIRE
;
A
#
# COMPACT_ATOMS: atom_id res chain seq x y z
N GLY A 1 -3.78 -2.70 -16.10
CA GLY A 1 -3.04 -1.55 -15.53
C GLY A 1 -2.06 -0.91 -16.52
N GLN A 2 -2.05 -1.33 -17.80
CA GLN A 2 -1.13 -0.78 -18.80
C GLN A 2 -1.32 0.74 -18.96
N GLY A 3 -0.21 1.49 -18.98
CA GLY A 3 -0.23 2.95 -19.08
C GLY A 3 -0.59 3.65 -17.77
N LYS A 4 -0.58 2.92 -16.65
CA LYS A 4 -0.72 3.47 -15.30
C LYS A 4 0.56 3.26 -14.52
N THR A 5 0.96 4.26 -13.76
CA THR A 5 2.14 4.25 -12.90
C THR A 5 1.73 4.13 -11.44
N ILE A 6 2.27 3.13 -10.76
CA ILE A 6 2.02 2.86 -9.33
C ILE A 6 3.30 3.13 -8.55
N ALA A 7 3.25 4.02 -7.57
CA ALA A 7 4.29 4.17 -6.56
C ALA A 7 3.97 3.24 -5.38
N VAL A 8 4.90 2.36 -5.04
CA VAL A 8 4.77 1.45 -3.88
C VAL A 8 5.66 1.99 -2.78
N LEU A 9 5.04 2.45 -1.68
CA LEU A 9 5.72 2.90 -0.48
C LEU A 9 5.73 1.76 0.54
N ASP A 10 6.93 1.30 0.95
CA ASP A 10 7.07 0.10 1.79
C ASP A 10 8.44 0.08 2.51
N ALA A 11 8.68 -0.94 3.33
CA ALA A 11 9.90 -1.12 4.13
C ALA A 11 11.12 -1.63 3.35
N GLY A 12 10.96 -2.01 2.08
CA GLY A 12 12.03 -2.54 1.25
C GLY A 12 11.53 -3.58 0.25
N PHE A 13 12.34 -3.86 -0.77
CA PHE A 13 11.96 -4.68 -1.92
C PHE A 13 13.00 -5.79 -2.17
N TYR A 14 13.35 -6.51 -1.11
CA TYR A 14 14.42 -7.51 -1.10
C TYR A 14 14.30 -8.49 -2.28
N TYR A 15 15.36 -8.56 -3.10
CA TYR A 15 15.47 -9.43 -4.27
C TYR A 15 14.47 -9.20 -5.41
N VAL A 16 13.74 -8.08 -5.47
CA VAL A 16 12.91 -7.76 -6.64
C VAL A 16 13.75 -7.69 -7.93
N ASP A 17 15.03 -7.36 -7.81
CA ASP A 17 16.02 -7.38 -8.90
C ASP A 17 16.37 -8.80 -9.40
N LYS A 18 15.94 -9.88 -8.70
CA LYS A 18 16.32 -11.29 -8.97
C LYS A 18 15.15 -12.26 -9.00
N LEU A 19 14.09 -12.05 -8.22
CA LEU A 19 13.00 -13.01 -8.06
C LEU A 19 12.21 -13.21 -9.36
N PRO A 20 11.81 -14.47 -9.69
CA PRO A 20 11.14 -14.81 -10.95
C PRO A 20 9.82 -14.10 -11.19
N ALA A 21 9.08 -13.77 -10.13
CA ALA A 21 7.81 -13.03 -10.24
C ALA A 21 7.95 -11.72 -11.01
N PHE A 22 9.14 -11.11 -10.97
CA PHE A 22 9.44 -9.80 -11.54
C PHE A 22 10.26 -9.85 -12.83
N ASP A 23 10.53 -11.04 -13.40
CA ASP A 23 11.26 -11.18 -14.68
C ASP A 23 10.60 -10.36 -15.80
N SER A 24 9.28 -10.41 -15.87
CA SER A 24 8.49 -9.65 -16.85
C SER A 24 8.63 -8.14 -16.65
N LEU A 25 8.59 -7.64 -15.41
CA LEU A 25 8.80 -6.23 -15.11
C LEU A 25 10.18 -5.74 -15.55
N ARG A 26 11.22 -6.53 -15.25
CA ARG A 26 12.60 -6.20 -15.62
C ARG A 26 12.80 -6.23 -17.14
N ALA A 27 12.29 -7.27 -17.80
CA ALA A 27 12.39 -7.42 -19.24
C ALA A 27 11.69 -6.32 -20.04
N ASN A 28 10.60 -5.77 -19.48
CA ASN A 28 9.81 -4.72 -20.12
C ASN A 28 10.14 -3.30 -19.61
N ASN A 29 11.15 -3.13 -18.76
CA ASN A 29 11.52 -1.85 -18.12
C ASN A 29 10.34 -1.18 -17.38
N GLN A 30 9.49 -1.97 -16.73
CA GLN A 30 8.31 -1.47 -16.00
C GLN A 30 8.66 -1.00 -14.57
N ILE A 31 9.85 -1.30 -14.05
CA ILE A 31 10.39 -0.63 -12.86
C ILE A 31 11.05 0.66 -13.34
N LEU A 32 10.33 1.79 -13.20
CA LEU A 32 10.77 3.09 -13.68
C LEU A 32 11.94 3.66 -12.87
N GLY A 33 12.03 3.25 -11.61
CA GLY A 33 13.12 3.59 -10.72
C GLY A 33 12.84 3.24 -9.26
N THR A 34 13.82 3.53 -8.43
CA THR A 34 13.81 3.27 -6.99
C THR A 34 14.30 4.49 -6.23
N LYS A 35 13.83 4.67 -4.99
CA LYS A 35 14.38 5.66 -4.06
C LYS A 35 14.23 5.16 -2.65
N ASP A 36 15.31 5.32 -1.89
CA ASP A 36 15.37 5.07 -0.46
C ASP A 36 15.35 6.42 0.28
N PHE A 37 14.35 6.64 1.13
CA PHE A 37 14.20 7.85 1.93
C PHE A 37 14.85 7.71 3.30
N GLU A 38 15.16 6.49 3.72
CA GLU A 38 15.85 6.23 4.98
C GLU A 38 17.36 6.40 4.82
N ASP A 39 17.99 5.64 3.91
CA ASP A 39 19.43 5.72 3.65
C ASP A 39 19.79 6.82 2.62
N ASN A 40 18.78 7.47 2.05
CA ASN A 40 18.90 8.53 1.05
C ASN A 40 19.71 8.12 -0.20
N ASP A 41 19.52 6.89 -0.65
CA ASP A 41 20.12 6.35 -1.87
C ASP A 41 19.07 5.78 -2.85
N LYS A 42 19.41 4.77 -3.64
CA LYS A 42 18.53 4.13 -4.62
C LYS A 42 18.45 2.62 -4.47
N ASP A 43 19.19 2.04 -3.51
CA ASP A 43 19.21 0.60 -3.32
C ASP A 43 18.15 0.16 -2.31
N VAL A 44 17.01 -0.22 -2.82
CA VAL A 44 15.86 -0.73 -2.05
C VAL A 44 15.80 -2.26 -2.03
N TYR A 45 16.77 -2.95 -2.66
CA TYR A 45 16.73 -4.40 -2.89
C TYR A 45 17.46 -5.23 -1.83
N ARG A 46 18.10 -4.59 -0.86
CA ARG A 46 18.91 -5.22 0.20
C ARG A 46 18.19 -5.31 1.55
N ASP A 47 17.11 -4.56 1.71
CA ASP A 47 16.43 -4.42 2.99
C ASP A 47 15.24 -5.39 3.11
N HIS A 48 14.19 -5.00 3.77
CA HIS A 48 13.05 -5.83 4.12
C HIS A 48 12.32 -6.40 2.89
N SER A 49 11.74 -7.61 3.03
CA SER A 49 11.05 -8.30 1.92
C SER A 49 9.57 -7.93 1.76
N HIS A 50 9.00 -7.16 2.69
CA HIS A 50 7.55 -6.91 2.71
C HIS A 50 7.06 -6.23 1.43
N GLY A 51 7.73 -5.19 0.95
CA GLY A 51 7.39 -4.54 -0.32
C GLY A 51 7.52 -5.45 -1.54
N ALA A 52 8.43 -6.44 -1.51
CA ALA A 52 8.50 -7.46 -2.57
C ALA A 52 7.26 -8.37 -2.55
N HIS A 53 6.78 -8.77 -1.36
CA HIS A 53 5.53 -9.53 -1.23
C HIS A 53 4.33 -8.74 -1.78
N VAL A 54 4.18 -7.50 -1.34
CA VAL A 54 3.15 -6.55 -1.79
C VAL A 54 3.20 -6.33 -3.30
N LEU A 55 4.39 -6.05 -3.84
CA LEU A 55 4.59 -5.84 -5.28
C LEU A 55 4.19 -7.10 -6.08
N SER A 56 4.48 -8.29 -5.58
CA SER A 56 4.15 -9.53 -6.30
C SER A 56 2.65 -9.74 -6.49
N ILE A 57 1.81 -9.26 -5.55
CA ILE A 57 0.35 -9.32 -5.66
C ILE A 57 -0.18 -8.42 -6.80
N MET A 58 0.52 -7.35 -7.11
CA MET A 58 0.17 -6.47 -8.24
C MET A 58 0.84 -6.89 -9.54
N ALA A 59 2.12 -7.21 -9.49
CA ALA A 59 3.02 -7.18 -10.62
C ALA A 59 3.52 -8.54 -11.10
N ALA A 60 3.34 -9.62 -10.30
CA ALA A 60 3.84 -10.93 -10.67
C ALA A 60 3.30 -11.39 -12.04
N ASN A 61 4.17 -12.07 -12.79
CA ASN A 61 3.79 -12.69 -14.05
C ASN A 61 4.58 -14.00 -14.25
N ILE A 62 4.20 -15.03 -13.49
CA ILE A 62 4.74 -16.39 -13.63
C ILE A 62 3.66 -17.26 -14.28
N PRO A 63 3.81 -17.64 -15.55
CA PRO A 63 2.80 -18.39 -16.28
C PRO A 63 2.34 -19.65 -15.56
N ASN A 64 1.02 -19.80 -15.39
CA ASN A 64 0.34 -20.90 -14.70
C ASN A 64 0.67 -21.08 -13.21
N VAL A 65 1.34 -20.11 -12.59
CA VAL A 65 1.73 -20.16 -11.17
C VAL A 65 1.21 -18.96 -10.40
N LEU A 66 1.60 -17.74 -10.79
CA LEU A 66 1.19 -16.51 -10.10
C LEU A 66 1.03 -15.36 -11.10
N TYR A 67 -0.16 -14.76 -11.09
CA TYR A 67 -0.44 -13.53 -11.81
C TYR A 67 -0.87 -12.45 -10.84
N GLY A 68 -0.21 -11.31 -10.90
CA GLY A 68 -0.60 -10.11 -10.15
C GLY A 68 -1.82 -9.43 -10.77
N SER A 69 -2.44 -8.52 -10.02
CA SER A 69 -3.64 -7.80 -10.44
C SER A 69 -3.40 -6.72 -11.50
N ALA A 70 -2.15 -6.22 -11.64
CA ALA A 70 -1.74 -5.23 -12.64
C ALA A 70 -0.36 -5.50 -13.25
N PRO A 71 -0.10 -6.67 -13.89
CA PRO A 71 1.24 -7.07 -14.33
C PRO A 71 1.77 -6.24 -15.51
N LYS A 72 0.99 -5.32 -16.05
CA LYS A 72 1.37 -4.40 -17.12
C LYS A 72 1.39 -2.92 -16.72
N ALA A 73 1.23 -2.62 -15.44
CA ALA A 73 1.48 -1.29 -14.92
C ALA A 73 2.99 -1.01 -14.80
N ASP A 74 3.34 0.26 -14.74
CA ASP A 74 4.69 0.70 -14.44
C ASP A 74 4.81 1.00 -12.94
N TYR A 75 6.02 0.82 -12.35
CA TYR A 75 6.21 0.87 -10.92
C TYR A 75 7.38 1.75 -10.50
N TRP A 76 7.18 2.58 -9.48
CA TRP A 76 8.22 3.17 -8.65
C TRP A 76 8.29 2.44 -7.32
N LEU A 77 9.49 2.07 -6.86
CA LEU A 77 9.70 1.37 -5.60
C LEU A 77 10.36 2.32 -4.60
N LEU A 78 9.64 2.70 -3.57
CA LEU A 78 10.01 3.75 -2.62
C LEU A 78 10.11 3.15 -1.21
N ARG A 79 11.32 3.12 -0.64
CA ARG A 79 11.49 2.70 0.75
C ARG A 79 11.34 3.91 1.66
N THR A 80 10.40 3.81 2.60
CA THR A 80 10.05 4.87 3.56
C THR A 80 10.20 4.45 5.02
N GLU A 81 10.47 3.15 5.29
CA GLU A 81 10.43 2.55 6.61
C GLU A 81 11.76 1.96 7.04
N VAL A 82 11.98 1.96 8.36
CA VAL A 82 13.04 1.23 9.06
C VAL A 82 12.45 -0.01 9.71
N SER A 83 12.62 -1.17 9.12
CA SER A 83 11.98 -2.43 9.58
C SER A 83 12.35 -2.88 11.01
N SER A 84 13.37 -2.29 11.63
CA SER A 84 13.86 -2.62 12.97
C SER A 84 13.35 -1.68 14.08
N SER A 85 12.67 -0.61 13.72
CA SER A 85 12.18 0.41 14.66
C SER A 85 10.94 1.10 14.10
N GLU A 86 10.21 1.78 14.94
CA GLU A 86 9.01 2.53 14.59
C GLU A 86 9.12 3.91 15.24
N TYR A 87 9.37 4.95 14.44
CA TYR A 87 9.48 6.32 14.89
C TYR A 87 8.68 7.28 14.01
N LEU A 88 8.27 8.38 14.58
CA LEU A 88 7.47 9.41 13.87
C LEU A 88 8.13 9.92 12.58
N ILE A 89 9.45 9.78 12.44
CA ILE A 89 10.17 10.16 11.21
C ILE A 89 9.69 9.37 9.98
N GLU A 90 9.18 8.15 10.17
CA GLU A 90 8.70 7.29 9.08
C GLU A 90 7.43 7.88 8.44
N GLU A 91 6.57 8.55 9.21
CA GLU A 91 5.46 9.33 8.62
C GLU A 91 5.98 10.47 7.70
N TYR A 92 7.08 11.12 8.05
CA TYR A 92 7.68 12.16 7.21
C TYR A 92 8.40 11.59 5.99
N ASN A 93 9.04 10.41 6.12
CA ASN A 93 9.59 9.67 4.98
C ASN A 93 8.47 9.26 4.03
N TRP A 94 7.33 8.79 4.55
CA TRP A 94 6.14 8.49 3.76
C TRP A 94 5.66 9.74 2.98
N ILE A 95 5.58 10.89 3.64
CA ILE A 95 5.19 12.16 3.00
C ILE A 95 6.19 12.52 1.88
N ALA A 96 7.49 12.42 2.15
CA ALA A 96 8.53 12.66 1.14
C ALA A 96 8.41 11.67 -0.04
N GLY A 97 8.06 10.40 0.24
CA GLY A 97 7.73 9.39 -0.77
C GLY A 97 6.53 9.79 -1.61
N ALA A 98 5.46 10.32 -0.99
CA ALA A 98 4.27 10.79 -1.70
C ALA A 98 4.54 12.03 -2.56
N GLU A 99 5.34 12.98 -2.07
CA GLU A 99 5.79 14.15 -2.84
C GLU A 99 6.65 13.72 -4.05
N PHE A 100 7.52 12.73 -3.85
CA PHE A 100 8.29 12.16 -4.96
C PHE A 100 7.38 11.47 -5.98
N ALA A 101 6.38 10.71 -5.53
CA ALA A 101 5.40 10.04 -6.40
C ALA A 101 4.64 11.06 -7.26
N ASP A 102 4.23 12.21 -6.70
CA ASP A 102 3.64 13.34 -7.44
C ASP A 102 4.63 13.89 -8.48
N SER A 103 5.87 14.12 -8.08
CA SER A 103 6.91 14.71 -8.95
C SER A 103 7.25 13.84 -10.18
N VAL A 104 7.09 12.53 -10.09
CA VAL A 104 7.34 11.57 -11.19
C VAL A 104 6.07 11.18 -11.95
N GLY A 105 4.93 11.77 -11.59
CA GLY A 105 3.65 11.55 -12.27
C GLY A 105 3.01 10.21 -11.98
N ALA A 106 3.13 9.67 -10.77
CA ALA A 106 2.43 8.45 -10.39
C ALA A 106 0.90 8.68 -10.37
N ASP A 107 0.16 7.74 -10.96
CA ASP A 107 -1.30 7.74 -10.92
C ASP A 107 -1.83 7.24 -9.57
N ILE A 108 -1.16 6.23 -9.00
CA ILE A 108 -1.63 5.53 -7.80
C ILE A 108 -0.46 5.38 -6.82
N ILE A 109 -0.74 5.58 -5.53
CA ILE A 109 0.12 5.15 -4.43
C ILE A 109 -0.49 3.89 -3.81
N ASN A 110 0.33 2.82 -3.67
CA ASN A 110 0.03 1.70 -2.78
C ASN A 110 0.85 1.85 -1.52
N SER A 111 0.19 1.92 -0.38
CA SER A 111 0.82 1.96 0.95
C SER A 111 0.28 0.82 1.80
N SER A 112 1.10 -0.22 1.99
CA SER A 112 0.76 -1.34 2.88
C SER A 112 1.36 -1.14 4.28
N LEU A 113 1.29 0.08 4.78
CA LEU A 113 1.87 0.62 6.00
C LEU A 113 0.79 1.22 6.89
N GLY A 114 1.09 1.38 8.18
CA GLY A 114 0.15 2.01 9.11
C GLY A 114 0.81 2.38 10.43
N TYR A 115 0.48 3.55 10.96
CA TYR A 115 1.09 4.14 12.14
C TYR A 115 0.05 4.38 13.23
N SER A 116 0.37 3.94 14.44
CA SER A 116 -0.41 4.22 15.66
C SER A 116 0.51 4.35 16.87
N THR A 117 1.44 3.42 17.04
CA THR A 117 2.31 3.32 18.21
C THR A 117 3.75 3.39 17.77
N PHE A 118 4.54 4.24 18.44
CA PHE A 118 5.97 4.41 18.18
C PHE A 118 6.82 3.91 19.34
N ASN A 119 8.10 3.62 19.09
CA ASN A 119 9.08 3.24 20.10
C ASN A 119 9.20 4.30 21.20
N ASP A 120 9.09 5.57 20.83
CA ASP A 120 8.86 6.66 21.79
C ASP A 120 7.35 6.89 21.96
N ASN A 121 6.78 6.36 23.02
CA ASN A 121 5.36 6.47 23.32
C ASN A 121 4.84 7.92 23.38
N SER A 122 5.70 8.92 23.60
CA SER A 122 5.28 10.32 23.59
C SER A 122 4.91 10.82 22.18
N GLN A 123 5.32 10.10 21.15
CA GLN A 123 5.02 10.36 19.74
C GLN A 123 3.83 9.54 19.21
N SER A 124 3.39 8.52 19.98
CA SER A 124 2.30 7.63 19.59
C SER A 124 0.97 8.37 19.47
N HIS A 125 0.19 7.96 18.49
CA HIS A 125 -1.16 8.46 18.30
C HIS A 125 -2.14 7.87 19.31
N SER A 126 -3.17 8.63 19.62
CA SER A 126 -4.38 8.16 20.27
C SER A 126 -5.48 7.86 19.25
N TYR A 127 -6.56 7.20 19.66
CA TYR A 127 -7.70 6.99 18.76
C TYR A 127 -8.30 8.32 18.26
N GLU A 128 -8.30 9.34 19.11
CA GLU A 128 -8.81 10.68 18.77
C GLU A 128 -8.03 11.33 17.61
N ASP A 129 -6.78 10.90 17.37
CA ASP A 129 -5.95 11.37 16.27
C ASP A 129 -6.33 10.72 14.92
N MET A 130 -7.06 9.60 14.94
CA MET A 130 -7.58 8.92 13.74
C MET A 130 -8.83 9.64 13.19
N ASN A 131 -8.72 10.92 12.91
CA ASN A 131 -9.82 11.83 12.56
C ASN A 131 -9.70 12.44 11.15
N GLY A 132 -8.78 11.95 10.33
CA GLY A 132 -8.57 12.42 8.96
C GLY A 132 -7.69 13.67 8.83
N SER A 133 -7.19 14.24 9.94
CA SER A 133 -6.51 15.53 9.90
C SER A 133 -5.34 15.71 10.89
N THR A 134 -5.24 14.89 11.93
CA THR A 134 -4.25 15.09 13.00
C THR A 134 -2.89 14.51 12.63
N ALA A 135 -2.80 13.23 12.31
CA ALA A 135 -1.53 12.58 11.98
C ALA A 135 -0.87 13.23 10.74
N PRO A 136 0.44 13.49 10.78
CA PRO A 136 1.16 14.07 9.63
C PRO A 136 0.96 13.28 8.34
N VAL A 137 1.11 11.95 8.40
CA VAL A 137 0.94 11.05 7.24
C VAL A 137 -0.48 11.09 6.67
N THR A 138 -1.50 11.20 7.51
CA THR A 138 -2.92 11.34 7.09
C THR A 138 -3.13 12.62 6.27
N ARG A 139 -2.54 13.73 6.71
CA ARG A 139 -2.56 14.98 5.94
C ARG A 139 -1.80 14.84 4.62
N GLY A 140 -0.64 14.17 4.64
CA GLY A 140 0.14 13.88 3.44
C GLY A 140 -0.66 13.07 2.42
N ALA A 141 -1.37 12.02 2.87
CA ALA A 141 -2.22 11.19 2.02
C ALA A 141 -3.38 12.01 1.40
N SER A 142 -4.03 12.85 2.21
CA SER A 142 -5.09 13.74 1.72
C SER A 142 -4.57 14.76 0.69
N ILE A 143 -3.37 15.30 0.90
CA ILE A 143 -2.73 16.21 -0.05
C ILE A 143 -2.39 15.48 -1.35
N ALA A 144 -1.79 14.28 -1.30
CA ALA A 144 -1.52 13.46 -2.48
C ALA A 144 -2.79 13.18 -3.29
N ALA A 145 -3.89 12.83 -2.60
CA ALA A 145 -5.18 12.63 -3.23
C ALA A 145 -5.70 13.92 -3.91
N SER A 146 -5.52 15.08 -3.29
CA SER A 146 -5.90 16.39 -3.86
C SER A 146 -5.11 16.78 -5.12
N LYS A 147 -3.90 16.18 -5.30
CA LYS A 147 -3.07 16.34 -6.50
C LYS A 147 -3.47 15.43 -7.66
N GLY A 148 -4.45 14.55 -7.45
CA GLY A 148 -4.94 13.64 -8.48
C GLY A 148 -4.40 12.21 -8.36
N ILE A 149 -3.63 11.89 -7.33
CA ILE A 149 -3.14 10.54 -7.06
C ILE A 149 -4.24 9.73 -6.34
N LEU A 150 -4.50 8.52 -6.80
CA LEU A 150 -5.33 7.58 -6.05
C LEU A 150 -4.49 6.91 -4.96
N VAL A 151 -4.73 7.26 -3.71
CA VAL A 151 -4.00 6.68 -2.57
C VAL A 151 -4.78 5.47 -2.04
N VAL A 152 -4.14 4.30 -2.03
CA VAL A 152 -4.70 3.04 -1.54
C VAL A 152 -3.86 2.57 -0.35
N VAL A 153 -4.50 2.39 0.81
CA VAL A 153 -3.83 2.13 2.09
C VAL A 153 -4.44 0.90 2.77
N SER A 154 -3.61 0.07 3.39
CA SER A 154 -4.07 -1.00 4.28
C SER A 154 -4.72 -0.43 5.55
N ALA A 155 -5.79 -1.06 6.04
CA ALA A 155 -6.52 -0.57 7.21
C ALA A 155 -5.77 -0.73 8.55
N GLY A 156 -4.80 -1.65 8.61
CA GLY A 156 -4.11 -2.08 9.82
C GLY A 156 -4.47 -3.52 10.20
N ASN A 157 -3.70 -4.12 11.10
CA ASN A 157 -3.85 -5.53 11.52
C ASN A 157 -4.14 -5.67 13.02
N GLU A 158 -4.63 -4.64 13.65
CA GLU A 158 -4.84 -4.50 15.09
C GLU A 158 -6.25 -4.92 15.54
N GLY A 159 -7.07 -5.52 14.66
CA GLY A 159 -8.46 -5.89 14.95
C GLY A 159 -8.65 -6.82 16.15
N ASN A 160 -7.63 -7.63 16.49
CA ASN A 160 -7.60 -8.48 17.68
C ASN A 160 -6.86 -7.83 18.87
N ASP A 161 -6.26 -6.67 18.69
CA ASP A 161 -5.45 -5.99 19.69
C ASP A 161 -6.27 -4.94 20.46
N ASN A 162 -5.68 -4.38 21.53
CA ASN A 162 -6.31 -3.33 22.31
C ASN A 162 -6.58 -2.05 21.49
N TRP A 163 -5.79 -1.79 20.46
CA TRP A 163 -6.00 -0.67 19.54
C TRP A 163 -7.27 -0.85 18.72
N HIS A 164 -7.46 -2.03 18.08
CA HIS A 164 -8.65 -2.46 17.34
C HIS A 164 -8.98 -1.63 16.08
N TYR A 165 -8.72 -0.34 16.10
CA TYR A 165 -9.11 0.60 15.05
C TYR A 165 -8.13 0.64 13.88
N ILE A 166 -8.54 1.33 12.80
CA ILE A 166 -7.66 1.67 11.69
C ILE A 166 -6.45 2.47 12.19
N THR A 167 -5.35 2.40 11.42
CA THR A 167 -4.11 3.14 11.68
C THR A 167 -3.92 4.27 10.65
N ALA A 168 -3.21 5.34 10.99
CA ALA A 168 -2.88 6.39 10.02
C ALA A 168 -1.98 5.82 8.90
N PRO A 169 -2.16 6.18 7.62
CA PRO A 169 -3.08 7.17 7.08
C PRO A 169 -4.45 6.61 6.62
N ALA A 170 -4.84 5.38 7.03
CA ALA A 170 -6.11 4.77 6.61
C ALA A 170 -7.36 5.58 7.06
N ASP A 171 -7.20 6.48 8.03
CA ASP A 171 -8.22 7.43 8.49
C ASP A 171 -8.43 8.63 7.55
N ALA A 172 -7.56 8.86 6.57
CA ALA A 172 -7.70 9.96 5.62
C ALA A 172 -9.00 9.89 4.82
N ASP A 173 -9.56 11.05 4.46
CA ASP A 173 -10.89 11.13 3.84
C ASP A 173 -10.90 10.69 2.37
N SER A 174 -10.05 11.27 1.56
CA SER A 174 -10.09 11.16 0.09
C SER A 174 -9.22 10.03 -0.48
N ILE A 175 -9.04 8.95 0.29
CA ILE A 175 -8.24 7.77 -0.06
C ILE A 175 -9.10 6.51 -0.02
N LEU A 176 -8.57 5.38 -0.50
CA LEU A 176 -9.14 4.04 -0.29
C LEU A 176 -8.41 3.33 0.86
N SER A 177 -9.11 3.09 1.96
CA SER A 177 -8.67 2.25 3.07
C SER A 177 -9.19 0.82 2.89
N ILE A 178 -8.31 -0.18 2.97
CA ILE A 178 -8.60 -1.55 2.56
C ILE A 178 -8.52 -2.52 3.74
N GLY A 179 -9.65 -3.12 4.09
CA GLY A 179 -9.75 -4.20 5.07
C GLY A 179 -9.43 -5.58 4.49
N ALA A 180 -9.37 -6.58 5.36
CA ALA A 180 -9.07 -7.95 4.98
C ALA A 180 -10.28 -8.89 5.18
N VAL A 181 -10.50 -9.75 4.16
CA VAL A 181 -11.39 -10.90 4.20
C VAL A 181 -10.62 -12.16 3.81
N ASN A 182 -11.21 -13.34 4.08
CA ASN A 182 -10.72 -14.60 3.55
C ASN A 182 -11.28 -14.87 2.14
N TYR A 183 -10.86 -16.01 1.52
CA TYR A 183 -11.31 -16.40 0.17
C TYR A 183 -12.84 -16.62 0.04
N GLN A 184 -13.56 -16.77 1.15
CA GLN A 184 -15.03 -16.89 1.19
C GLN A 184 -15.73 -15.54 1.35
N GLY A 185 -14.98 -14.43 1.47
CA GLY A 185 -15.52 -13.10 1.74
C GLY A 185 -15.86 -12.84 3.21
N ASN A 186 -15.47 -13.74 4.13
CA ASN A 186 -15.69 -13.52 5.56
C ASN A 186 -14.60 -12.60 6.12
N TYR A 187 -15.01 -11.70 7.01
CA TYR A 187 -14.13 -10.80 7.72
C TYR A 187 -12.97 -11.54 8.42
N SER A 188 -11.77 -11.02 8.27
CA SER A 188 -10.58 -11.51 8.95
C SER A 188 -10.40 -10.78 10.28
N ALA A 189 -10.46 -11.50 11.39
CA ALA A 189 -10.55 -10.91 12.72
C ALA A 189 -9.37 -9.96 13.10
N TYR A 190 -8.20 -10.13 12.47
CA TYR A 190 -7.08 -9.22 12.65
C TYR A 190 -7.23 -7.89 11.91
N SER A 191 -8.11 -7.81 10.90
CA SER A 191 -8.28 -6.57 10.15
C SER A 191 -8.80 -5.46 11.04
N SER A 192 -8.07 -4.35 11.09
CA SER A 192 -8.52 -3.15 11.79
C SER A 192 -9.85 -2.64 11.23
N THR A 193 -10.66 -2.04 12.10
CA THR A 193 -12.00 -1.55 11.78
C THR A 193 -12.16 -0.08 12.15
N GLY A 194 -13.20 0.56 11.62
CA GLY A 194 -13.64 1.85 12.07
C GLY A 194 -14.64 1.76 13.23
N PRO A 195 -15.32 2.87 13.50
CA PRO A 195 -15.26 4.13 12.74
C PRO A 195 -13.95 4.89 12.96
N THR A 196 -13.70 5.94 12.16
CA THR A 196 -12.73 6.98 12.52
C THR A 196 -13.20 7.75 13.75
N ALA A 197 -12.30 8.47 14.42
CA ALA A 197 -12.65 9.25 15.61
C ALA A 197 -13.69 10.36 15.33
N ASP A 198 -13.75 10.85 14.10
CA ASP A 198 -14.76 11.80 13.61
C ASP A 198 -16.02 11.12 13.06
N GLY A 199 -16.14 9.79 13.18
CA GLY A 199 -17.36 9.01 12.91
C GLY A 199 -17.53 8.53 11.46
N ARG A 200 -16.51 8.66 10.58
CA ARG A 200 -16.59 8.13 9.21
C ARG A 200 -16.44 6.59 9.21
N ILE A 201 -17.10 5.96 8.27
CA ILE A 201 -16.99 4.51 8.06
C ILE A 201 -15.67 4.22 7.34
N LYS A 202 -14.84 3.38 7.98
CA LYS A 202 -13.61 2.80 7.42
C LYS A 202 -13.49 1.32 7.88
N PRO A 203 -12.77 0.46 7.17
CA PRO A 203 -12.21 0.68 5.82
C PRO A 203 -13.31 0.92 4.77
N ASP A 204 -12.93 1.50 3.62
CA ASP A 204 -13.86 1.79 2.51
C ASP A 204 -14.36 0.52 1.82
N VAL A 205 -13.44 -0.41 1.58
CA VAL A 205 -13.70 -1.72 0.96
C VAL A 205 -12.79 -2.78 1.59
N ALA A 206 -13.01 -4.05 1.26
CA ALA A 206 -12.16 -5.15 1.68
C ALA A 206 -11.79 -6.06 0.50
N ALA A 207 -10.60 -6.66 0.58
CA ALA A 207 -10.17 -7.68 -0.37
C ALA A 207 -9.57 -8.87 0.38
N GLN A 208 -9.23 -9.95 -0.34
CA GLN A 208 -8.62 -11.11 0.27
C GLN A 208 -7.29 -10.74 0.91
N GLY A 209 -7.21 -10.85 2.23
CA GLY A 209 -6.01 -10.63 3.04
C GLY A 209 -5.59 -11.89 3.80
N SER A 210 -6.44 -12.93 3.84
CA SER A 210 -6.13 -14.20 4.48
C SER A 210 -5.89 -15.29 3.45
N GLY A 211 -4.68 -15.89 3.47
CA GLY A 211 -4.26 -16.90 2.52
C GLY A 211 -3.96 -16.32 1.12
N THR A 212 -3.62 -15.05 1.03
CA THR A 212 -3.25 -14.39 -0.22
C THR A 212 -1.88 -14.88 -0.70
N ALA A 213 -1.83 -15.37 -1.93
CA ALA A 213 -0.60 -15.88 -2.53
C ALA A 213 0.34 -14.73 -2.93
N PHE A 214 1.63 -14.89 -2.62
CA PHE A 214 2.68 -13.95 -3.02
C PHE A 214 4.03 -14.66 -3.22
N GLN A 215 4.96 -13.98 -3.90
CA GLN A 215 6.34 -14.42 -4.08
C GLN A 215 7.13 -14.23 -2.79
N TYR A 216 7.69 -15.31 -2.25
CA TYR A 216 8.60 -15.25 -1.11
C TYR A 216 10.07 -15.12 -1.55
N SER A 217 10.95 -14.73 -0.62
CA SER A 217 12.36 -14.40 -0.91
C SER A 217 13.22 -15.58 -1.40
N ASP A 218 12.78 -16.82 -1.20
CA ASP A 218 13.44 -18.04 -1.67
C ASP A 218 12.92 -18.54 -3.03
N SER A 219 12.18 -17.73 -3.75
CA SER A 219 11.50 -18.03 -5.01
C SER A 219 10.27 -18.95 -4.87
N SER A 220 9.84 -19.33 -3.67
CA SER A 220 8.59 -20.04 -3.45
C SER A 220 7.38 -19.11 -3.54
N ILE A 221 6.22 -19.68 -3.85
CA ILE A 221 4.93 -19.01 -3.73
C ILE A 221 4.26 -19.52 -2.47
N VAL A 222 3.95 -18.61 -1.57
CA VAL A 222 3.35 -18.92 -0.26
C VAL A 222 2.06 -18.14 -0.05
N GLY A 223 1.23 -18.59 0.90
CA GLY A 223 0.06 -17.87 1.36
C GLY A 223 0.38 -17.12 2.65
N GLY A 224 -0.07 -15.89 2.76
CA GLY A 224 0.07 -15.07 3.97
C GLY A 224 -1.19 -14.35 4.37
N SER A 225 -1.13 -13.63 5.49
CA SER A 225 -2.27 -12.87 6.01
C SER A 225 -1.84 -11.47 6.44
N GLY A 226 -2.70 -10.49 6.15
CA GLY A 226 -2.51 -9.08 6.47
C GLY A 226 -3.36 -8.19 5.57
N THR A 227 -3.80 -7.04 6.07
CA THR A 227 -4.42 -5.99 5.24
C THR A 227 -3.43 -5.43 4.23
N SER A 228 -2.12 -5.54 4.52
CA SER A 228 -1.03 -5.24 3.59
C SER A 228 -1.03 -6.12 2.33
N LEU A 229 -1.69 -7.28 2.35
CA LEU A 229 -1.89 -8.16 1.19
C LEU A 229 -3.23 -7.91 0.48
N SER A 230 -4.19 -7.26 1.15
CA SER A 230 -5.47 -6.84 0.56
C SER A 230 -5.33 -5.56 -0.27
N ALA A 231 -4.61 -4.58 0.24
CA ALA A 231 -4.42 -3.27 -0.40
C ALA A 231 -3.89 -3.38 -1.84
N PRO A 232 -2.83 -4.17 -2.13
CA PRO A 232 -2.31 -4.31 -3.49
C PRO A 232 -3.29 -4.96 -4.47
N ILE A 233 -4.22 -5.79 -4.02
CA ILE A 233 -5.29 -6.34 -4.89
C ILE A 233 -6.16 -5.20 -5.42
N ILE A 234 -6.60 -4.30 -4.53
CA ILE A 234 -7.43 -3.14 -4.89
C ILE A 234 -6.62 -2.12 -5.69
N THR A 235 -5.35 -1.92 -5.36
CA THR A 235 -4.44 -1.07 -6.15
C THR A 235 -4.37 -1.53 -7.60
N GLY A 236 -4.13 -2.82 -7.84
CA GLY A 236 -4.06 -3.34 -9.19
C GLY A 236 -5.42 -3.34 -9.91
N LEU A 237 -6.53 -3.61 -9.20
CA LEU A 237 -7.88 -3.45 -9.73
C LEU A 237 -8.12 -2.00 -10.15
N SER A 238 -7.74 -1.04 -9.31
CA SER A 238 -7.88 0.40 -9.58
C SER A 238 -7.10 0.81 -10.83
N ALA A 239 -5.87 0.32 -11.00
CA ALA A 239 -5.07 0.56 -12.20
C ALA A 239 -5.72 0.00 -13.47
N CYS A 240 -6.33 -1.19 -13.40
CA CYS A 240 -7.05 -1.79 -14.51
C CYS A 240 -8.35 -1.04 -14.83
N LEU A 241 -9.09 -0.62 -13.81
CA LEU A 241 -10.29 0.18 -13.98
C LEU A 241 -9.97 1.54 -14.60
N TRP A 242 -8.93 2.21 -14.10
CA TRP A 242 -8.50 3.52 -14.61
C TRP A 242 -7.91 3.45 -16.03
N GLN A 243 -7.28 2.33 -16.38
CA GLN A 243 -6.89 2.05 -17.76
C GLN A 243 -8.11 2.03 -18.70
N LYS A 244 -9.25 1.52 -18.25
CA LYS A 244 -10.51 1.47 -19.02
C LYS A 244 -11.23 2.82 -19.01
N GLU A 245 -11.31 3.46 -17.87
CA GLU A 245 -12.06 4.70 -17.62
C GLU A 245 -11.13 5.92 -17.67
N THR A 246 -10.46 6.14 -18.79
CA THR A 246 -9.39 7.14 -18.96
C THR A 246 -9.84 8.59 -18.76
N HIS A 247 -11.11 8.86 -18.81
CA HIS A 247 -11.70 10.20 -18.63
C HIS A 247 -12.01 10.54 -17.17
N LYS A 248 -11.88 9.58 -16.25
CA LYS A 248 -12.16 9.75 -14.83
C LYS A 248 -10.93 10.21 -14.06
N ASN A 249 -11.15 10.99 -13.01
CA ASN A 249 -10.11 11.34 -12.06
C ASN A 249 -9.99 10.30 -10.94
N ASN A 250 -9.00 10.49 -10.06
CA ASN A 250 -8.73 9.58 -8.94
C ASN A 250 -9.93 9.37 -8.02
N LEU A 251 -10.68 10.43 -7.67
CA LEU A 251 -11.84 10.34 -6.78
C LEU A 251 -13.02 9.63 -7.43
N GLU A 252 -13.21 9.80 -8.73
CA GLU A 252 -14.23 9.07 -9.49
C GLU A 252 -13.90 7.58 -9.60
N ILE A 253 -12.61 7.23 -9.75
CA ILE A 253 -12.16 5.82 -9.70
C ILE A 253 -12.38 5.25 -8.28
N ALA A 254 -12.01 6.00 -7.24
CA ALA A 254 -12.28 5.58 -5.87
C ALA A 254 -13.77 5.35 -5.60
N SER A 255 -14.65 6.20 -6.15
CA SER A 255 -16.10 6.01 -6.05
C SER A 255 -16.58 4.70 -6.70
N LEU A 256 -16.10 4.41 -7.91
CA LEU A 256 -16.43 3.16 -8.61
C LEU A 256 -15.92 1.89 -7.89
N ILE A 257 -14.85 1.99 -7.11
CA ILE A 257 -14.35 0.86 -6.30
C ILE A 257 -15.23 0.63 -5.07
N ARG A 258 -15.84 1.69 -4.53
CA ARG A 258 -16.76 1.60 -3.37
C ARG A 258 -18.17 1.07 -3.72
N GLU A 259 -18.58 1.16 -4.97
CA GLU A 259 -19.87 0.66 -5.51
C GLU A 259 -19.86 -0.87 -5.71
#